data_c2428e2bf85bf8ab3a87822d060abc4a
#
_entry.id   c2428e2bf85bf8ab3a87822d060abc4a
#
_cell.length_a   1.000
_cell.length_b   1.000
_cell.length_c   1.000
_cell.angle_alpha   90.00
_cell.angle_beta   90.00
_cell.angle_gamma   90.00
#
_symmetry.space_group_name_H-M   'P 1'
#
loop_
_entity.id
_entity.type
_entity.pdbx_description
1 polymer ?
#
loop_
_entity_poly.entity_id
_entity_poly.type
_entity_poly.pdbx_seq_one_letter_code
_entity_poly.pdbx_strand_id
1 'polypeptide(L)'
;RPGSEHRLGYFVREPVGIVGAITPFNDPLNLVAHKVGPALAAGNAIIVKPDSKTPLSALKLAEALLSSGLLPRGVLQVITGKGSEIGDVLVRDPRVRMISFTGGLEVGQDIAGKAGLKKIGMELGSNAPVIVMPDAALELAVEANVRGAFWAAGQNCLHVQRLLVHDAIYEPFVARFIARTAAYRVGDKLDEQTDMGCLINEAAARRVEQMVDEALAAGANLLIGGRRNGTFYAPTVLENVPAACSLAREEVYGPVTILYRFCTL
;
A
#
# COMPACT_ATOMS: atom_id res chain seq x y z
N ARG A 1 -36.88 -20.72 -5.46
CA ARG A 1 -37.24 -20.75 -6.88
C ARG A 1 -38.40 -21.72 -7.08
N PRO A 2 -39.40 -21.44 -7.98
CA PRO A 2 -40.45 -22.40 -8.26
C PRO A 2 -39.88 -23.76 -8.63
N GLY A 3 -40.45 -24.84 -8.08
CA GLY A 3 -39.98 -26.24 -8.27
C GLY A 3 -38.86 -26.69 -7.34
N SER A 4 -38.51 -25.86 -6.33
CA SER A 4 -37.51 -26.23 -5.33
C SER A 4 -38.04 -26.21 -3.89
N GLU A 5 -39.35 -26.23 -3.71
CA GLU A 5 -40.03 -26.10 -2.42
C GLU A 5 -39.74 -27.23 -1.44
N HIS A 6 -39.32 -28.40 -1.97
CA HIS A 6 -38.96 -29.58 -1.16
C HIS A 6 -37.43 -29.77 -1.03
N ARG A 7 -36.63 -28.78 -1.42
CA ARG A 7 -35.17 -28.84 -1.33
C ARG A 7 -34.67 -28.04 -0.14
N LEU A 8 -33.88 -28.67 0.71
CA LEU A 8 -33.11 -28.00 1.76
C LEU A 8 -31.70 -27.72 1.24
N GLY A 9 -31.30 -26.47 1.24
CA GLY A 9 -29.94 -26.04 0.89
C GLY A 9 -29.24 -25.42 2.09
N TYR A 10 -28.02 -25.87 2.39
CA TYR A 10 -27.16 -25.27 3.41
C TYR A 10 -25.72 -25.28 2.92
N PHE A 11 -24.89 -24.44 3.53
CA PHE A 11 -23.44 -24.44 3.31
C PHE A 11 -22.71 -24.50 4.64
N VAL A 12 -21.53 -25.07 4.62
CA VAL A 12 -20.58 -25.08 5.73
C VAL A 12 -19.29 -24.39 5.33
N ARG A 13 -18.59 -23.80 6.29
CA ARG A 13 -17.26 -23.23 6.08
C ARG A 13 -16.22 -24.21 6.59
N GLU A 14 -15.24 -24.51 5.76
CA GLU A 14 -14.14 -25.40 6.08
C GLU A 14 -12.80 -24.70 5.81
N PRO A 15 -11.72 -25.08 6.53
CA PRO A 15 -10.38 -24.63 6.20
C PRO A 15 -10.02 -24.95 4.76
N VAL A 16 -9.33 -24.03 4.08
CA VAL A 16 -8.84 -24.29 2.70
C VAL A 16 -7.60 -25.17 2.67
N GLY A 17 -6.92 -25.31 3.82
CA GLY A 17 -5.70 -26.10 3.98
C GLY A 17 -4.47 -25.23 4.21
N ILE A 18 -3.49 -25.24 3.31
CA ILE A 18 -2.26 -24.43 3.43
C ILE A 18 -2.45 -23.12 2.66
N VAL A 19 -2.23 -22.00 3.36
CA VAL A 19 -2.21 -20.65 2.79
C VAL A 19 -0.76 -20.20 2.59
N GLY A 20 -0.38 -19.82 1.37
CA GLY A 20 0.86 -19.12 1.08
C GLY A 20 0.64 -17.61 1.18
N ALA A 21 1.27 -16.94 2.13
CA ALA A 21 1.15 -15.49 2.34
C ALA A 21 2.43 -14.78 1.91
N ILE A 22 2.30 -13.77 1.05
CA ILE A 22 3.42 -12.93 0.58
C ILE A 22 3.09 -11.49 0.95
N THR A 23 3.96 -10.83 1.73
CA THR A 23 3.69 -9.51 2.31
C THR A 23 4.72 -8.47 1.89
N PRO A 24 4.33 -7.18 1.82
CA PRO A 24 5.19 -6.08 1.42
C PRO A 24 6.01 -5.53 2.60
N PHE A 25 6.84 -4.52 2.30
CA PHE A 25 7.76 -3.91 3.27
C PHE A 25 7.18 -2.78 4.10
N ASN A 26 6.13 -2.11 3.63
CA ASN A 26 5.68 -0.82 4.14
C ASN A 26 5.01 -0.87 5.51
N ASP A 27 4.32 -1.95 5.83
CA ASP A 27 3.72 -2.20 7.14
C ASP A 27 3.99 -3.66 7.57
N PRO A 28 5.25 -3.96 7.93
CA PRO A 28 5.77 -5.33 7.97
C PRO A 28 5.25 -6.17 9.12
N LEU A 29 4.64 -5.57 10.13
CA LEU A 29 3.96 -6.28 11.21
C LEU A 29 2.48 -6.47 10.91
N ASN A 30 1.79 -5.36 10.63
CA ASN A 30 0.34 -5.34 10.48
C ASN A 30 -0.12 -6.15 9.25
N LEU A 31 0.53 -5.97 8.09
CA LEU A 31 0.17 -6.71 6.87
C LEU A 31 0.49 -8.20 6.95
N VAL A 32 1.42 -8.61 7.80
CA VAL A 32 1.61 -10.02 8.17
C VAL A 32 0.47 -10.48 9.06
N ALA A 33 0.13 -9.73 10.10
CA ALA A 33 -0.95 -10.05 11.02
C ALA A 33 -2.31 -10.18 10.32
N HIS A 34 -2.60 -9.32 9.32
CA HIS A 34 -3.80 -9.38 8.47
C HIS A 34 -3.96 -10.71 7.72
N LYS A 35 -2.87 -11.44 7.48
CA LYS A 35 -2.90 -12.75 6.81
C LYS A 35 -2.83 -13.89 7.80
N VAL A 36 -1.97 -13.78 8.82
CA VAL A 36 -1.76 -14.84 9.83
C VAL A 36 -3.01 -15.02 10.69
N GLY A 37 -3.57 -13.93 11.22
CA GLY A 37 -4.72 -13.98 12.12
C GLY A 37 -5.93 -14.70 11.52
N PRO A 38 -6.46 -14.26 10.37
CA PRO A 38 -7.59 -14.92 9.73
C PRO A 38 -7.31 -16.36 9.28
N ALA A 39 -6.09 -16.64 8.81
CA ALA A 39 -5.72 -18.00 8.40
C ALA A 39 -5.79 -18.97 9.58
N LEU A 40 -5.16 -18.63 10.70
CA LEU A 40 -5.15 -19.44 11.91
C LEU A 40 -6.55 -19.54 12.53
N ALA A 41 -7.27 -18.43 12.62
CA ALA A 41 -8.64 -18.40 13.15
C ALA A 41 -9.62 -19.29 12.36
N ALA A 42 -9.38 -19.43 11.05
CA ALA A 42 -10.16 -20.30 10.18
C ALA A 42 -9.63 -21.75 10.13
N GLY A 43 -8.68 -22.13 10.98
CA GLY A 43 -8.13 -23.49 11.07
C GLY A 43 -7.18 -23.89 9.95
N ASN A 44 -6.58 -22.91 9.24
CA ASN A 44 -5.60 -23.18 8.18
C ASN A 44 -4.17 -23.19 8.71
N ALA A 45 -3.30 -23.92 8.04
CA ALA A 45 -1.86 -23.71 8.13
C ALA A 45 -1.44 -22.56 7.21
N ILE A 46 -0.40 -21.81 7.60
CA ILE A 46 0.08 -20.66 6.84
C ILE A 46 1.60 -20.63 6.74
N ILE A 47 2.08 -20.39 5.53
CA ILE A 47 3.50 -20.14 5.22
C ILE A 47 3.62 -18.67 4.83
N VAL A 48 4.33 -17.88 5.63
CA VAL A 48 4.55 -16.45 5.39
C VAL A 48 5.90 -16.22 4.74
N LYS A 49 5.91 -15.58 3.60
CA LYS A 49 7.10 -14.98 2.99
C LYS A 49 7.04 -13.46 3.15
N PRO A 50 7.69 -12.89 4.18
CA PRO A 50 7.78 -11.45 4.33
C PRO A 50 8.66 -10.81 3.24
N ASP A 51 8.54 -9.50 3.06
CA ASP A 51 9.48 -8.77 2.20
C ASP A 51 10.92 -8.95 2.68
N SER A 52 11.85 -9.12 1.75
CA SER A 52 13.26 -9.35 2.05
C SER A 52 13.96 -8.17 2.72
N LYS A 53 13.40 -6.96 2.62
CA LYS A 53 13.95 -5.75 3.24
C LYS A 53 13.49 -5.59 4.70
N THR A 54 12.35 -6.20 5.08
CA THR A 54 11.74 -6.04 6.41
C THR A 54 11.29 -7.36 7.05
N PRO A 55 12.13 -8.42 7.06
CA PRO A 55 11.70 -9.74 7.52
C PRO A 55 11.55 -9.86 9.04
N LEU A 56 12.23 -9.01 9.80
CA LEU A 56 12.36 -9.15 11.26
C LEU A 56 11.02 -9.04 11.99
N SER A 57 10.12 -8.16 11.54
CA SER A 57 8.79 -8.01 12.18
C SER A 57 7.96 -9.29 12.07
N ALA A 58 7.98 -9.95 10.91
CA ALA A 58 7.30 -11.22 10.70
C ALA A 58 7.90 -12.34 11.55
N LEU A 59 9.23 -12.40 11.66
CA LEU A 59 9.92 -13.37 12.49
C LEU A 59 9.60 -13.17 13.97
N LYS A 60 9.58 -11.92 14.46
CA LYS A 60 9.22 -11.61 15.85
C LYS A 60 7.75 -11.91 16.15
N LEU A 61 6.84 -11.64 15.23
CA LEU A 61 5.43 -12.05 15.38
C LEU A 61 5.30 -13.58 15.48
N ALA A 62 5.98 -14.30 14.60
CA ALA A 62 5.97 -15.77 14.63
C ALA A 62 6.58 -16.32 15.91
N GLU A 63 7.69 -15.77 16.39
CA GLU A 63 8.32 -16.13 17.67
C GLU A 63 7.34 -15.94 18.83
N ALA A 64 6.67 -14.78 18.90
CA ALA A 64 5.69 -14.49 19.95
C ALA A 64 4.52 -15.46 19.95
N LEU A 65 3.96 -15.75 18.75
CA LEU A 65 2.83 -16.67 18.61
C LEU A 65 3.22 -18.12 18.95
N LEU A 66 4.38 -18.59 18.49
CA LEU A 66 4.85 -19.97 18.74
C LEU A 66 5.27 -20.16 20.19
N SER A 67 5.84 -19.14 20.85
CA SER A 67 6.23 -19.16 22.25
C SER A 67 5.03 -19.24 23.21
N SER A 68 3.84 -18.90 22.74
CA SER A 68 2.61 -19.02 23.55
C SER A 68 2.27 -20.46 23.92
N GLY A 69 2.78 -21.45 23.17
CA GLY A 69 2.44 -22.87 23.33
C GLY A 69 1.01 -23.24 22.91
N LEU A 70 0.22 -22.27 22.42
CA LEU A 70 -1.18 -22.48 22.05
C LEU A 70 -1.35 -22.92 20.59
N LEU A 71 -0.34 -22.71 19.74
CA LEU A 71 -0.39 -23.11 18.34
C LEU A 71 0.15 -24.53 18.15
N PRO A 72 -0.56 -25.40 17.40
CA PRO A 72 -0.04 -26.70 16.99
C PRO A 72 1.26 -26.53 16.18
N ARG A 73 2.17 -27.49 16.31
CA ARG A 73 3.43 -27.46 15.56
C ARG A 73 3.16 -27.49 14.06
N GLY A 74 3.84 -26.60 13.33
CA GLY A 74 3.81 -26.56 11.87
C GLY A 74 2.68 -25.75 11.25
N VAL A 75 1.70 -25.23 12.02
CA VAL A 75 0.60 -24.43 11.45
C VAL A 75 1.05 -23.04 11.02
N LEU A 76 2.09 -22.49 11.62
CA LEU A 76 2.71 -21.20 11.24
C LEU A 76 4.17 -21.44 10.86
N GLN A 77 4.54 -21.07 9.65
CA GLN A 77 5.90 -21.12 9.13
C GLN A 77 6.27 -19.75 8.54
N VAL A 78 7.50 -19.31 8.74
CA VAL A 78 8.05 -18.11 8.08
C VAL A 78 9.27 -18.51 7.28
N ILE A 79 9.28 -18.19 6.00
CA ILE A 79 10.40 -18.41 5.09
C ILE A 79 10.94 -17.07 4.59
N THR A 80 12.24 -16.87 4.68
CA THR A 80 12.90 -15.63 4.24
C THR A 80 13.74 -15.87 3.00
N GLY A 81 13.78 -14.89 2.10
CA GLY A 81 14.56 -14.96 0.87
C GLY A 81 13.97 -14.05 -0.21
N LYS A 82 14.62 -14.01 -1.36
CA LYS A 82 14.17 -13.22 -2.49
C LYS A 82 12.88 -13.78 -3.09
N GLY A 83 12.00 -12.88 -3.54
CA GLY A 83 10.75 -13.27 -4.21
C GLY A 83 10.97 -14.12 -5.46
N SER A 84 12.00 -13.81 -6.23
CA SER A 84 12.39 -14.54 -7.44
C SER A 84 12.89 -15.98 -7.18
N GLU A 85 13.33 -16.28 -5.96
CA GLU A 85 13.88 -17.59 -5.62
C GLU A 85 12.82 -18.48 -4.94
N ILE A 86 12.18 -17.97 -3.90
CA ILE A 86 11.25 -18.77 -3.08
C ILE A 86 9.78 -18.45 -3.35
N GLY A 87 9.47 -17.29 -3.94
CA GLY A 87 8.09 -16.89 -4.23
C GLY A 87 7.42 -17.84 -5.22
N ASP A 88 8.10 -18.16 -6.30
CA ASP A 88 7.60 -19.07 -7.33
C ASP A 88 7.36 -20.49 -6.79
N VAL A 89 8.26 -20.99 -5.93
CA VAL A 89 8.09 -22.29 -5.28
C VAL A 89 6.82 -22.31 -4.45
N LEU A 90 6.61 -21.25 -3.62
CA LEU A 90 5.42 -21.14 -2.78
C LEU A 90 4.13 -21.05 -3.62
N VAL A 91 4.17 -20.26 -4.70
CA VAL A 91 3.00 -20.04 -5.56
C VAL A 91 2.62 -21.31 -6.33
N ARG A 92 3.60 -22.06 -6.82
CA ARG A 92 3.37 -23.25 -7.67
C ARG A 92 3.12 -24.53 -6.88
N ASP A 93 3.58 -24.64 -5.63
CA ASP A 93 3.47 -25.90 -4.85
C ASP A 93 2.00 -26.37 -4.75
N PRO A 94 1.68 -27.61 -5.19
CA PRO A 94 0.30 -28.10 -5.24
C PRO A 94 -0.35 -28.29 -3.86
N ARG A 95 0.45 -28.33 -2.79
CA ARG A 95 -0.05 -28.45 -1.40
C ARG A 95 -0.60 -27.10 -0.91
N VAL A 96 -0.12 -25.99 -1.44
CA VAL A 96 -0.67 -24.65 -1.16
C VAL A 96 -1.99 -24.50 -1.92
N ARG A 97 -3.05 -24.19 -1.21
CA ARG A 97 -4.42 -24.13 -1.74
C ARG A 97 -4.91 -22.70 -1.94
N MET A 98 -4.29 -21.75 -1.27
CA MET A 98 -4.60 -20.33 -1.39
C MET A 98 -3.32 -19.50 -1.36
N ILE A 99 -3.24 -18.49 -2.21
CA ILE A 99 -2.23 -17.44 -2.15
C ILE A 99 -2.88 -16.15 -1.65
N SER A 100 -2.33 -15.57 -0.59
CA SER A 100 -2.69 -14.25 -0.08
C SER A 100 -1.50 -13.31 -0.30
N PHE A 101 -1.63 -12.43 -1.28
CA PHE A 101 -0.58 -11.51 -1.70
C PHE A 101 -0.95 -10.06 -1.40
N THR A 102 0.01 -9.28 -0.93
CA THR A 102 -0.05 -7.81 -0.89
C THR A 102 1.25 -7.27 -1.48
N GLY A 103 1.14 -6.39 -2.48
CA GLY A 103 2.29 -5.80 -3.17
C GLY A 103 1.93 -5.14 -4.49
N GLY A 104 2.91 -4.89 -5.34
CA GLY A 104 2.71 -4.21 -6.62
C GLY A 104 1.91 -5.02 -7.64
N LEU A 105 1.23 -4.31 -8.54
CA LEU A 105 0.35 -4.87 -9.58
C LEU A 105 1.05 -5.91 -10.46
N GLU A 106 2.25 -5.60 -10.95
CA GLU A 106 3.00 -6.50 -11.86
C GLU A 106 3.29 -7.85 -11.21
N VAL A 107 3.73 -7.85 -9.95
CA VAL A 107 3.98 -9.08 -9.20
C VAL A 107 2.68 -9.83 -8.92
N GLY A 108 1.59 -9.11 -8.65
CA GLY A 108 0.26 -9.71 -8.48
C GLY A 108 -0.22 -10.41 -9.74
N GLN A 109 -0.04 -9.81 -10.90
CA GLN A 109 -0.37 -10.40 -12.21
C GLN A 109 0.47 -11.66 -12.49
N ASP A 110 1.78 -11.61 -12.21
CA ASP A 110 2.68 -12.75 -12.34
C ASP A 110 2.26 -13.91 -11.45
N ILE A 111 1.96 -13.63 -10.17
CA ILE A 111 1.43 -14.63 -9.23
C ILE A 111 0.12 -15.23 -9.73
N ALA A 112 -0.83 -14.41 -10.21
CA ALA A 112 -2.11 -14.88 -10.73
C ALA A 112 -1.93 -15.84 -11.91
N GLY A 113 -1.00 -15.52 -12.82
CA GLY A 113 -0.66 -16.38 -13.96
C GLY A 113 -0.03 -17.73 -13.56
N LYS A 114 0.64 -17.78 -12.41
CA LYS A 114 1.36 -18.98 -11.93
C LYS A 114 0.57 -19.84 -10.94
N ALA A 115 -0.43 -19.27 -10.27
CA ALA A 115 -1.16 -19.93 -9.18
C ALA A 115 -2.09 -21.07 -9.64
N GLY A 116 -2.47 -21.13 -10.91
CA GLY A 116 -3.39 -22.16 -11.44
C GLY A 116 -4.79 -22.06 -10.80
N LEU A 117 -5.31 -23.19 -10.32
CA LEU A 117 -6.67 -23.26 -9.73
C LEU A 117 -6.72 -22.93 -8.23
N LYS A 118 -5.67 -22.37 -7.65
CA LYS A 118 -5.67 -21.98 -6.25
C LYS A 118 -6.61 -20.79 -6.00
N LYS A 119 -7.13 -20.68 -4.79
CA LYS A 119 -7.76 -19.44 -4.34
C LYS A 119 -6.71 -18.32 -4.28
N ILE A 120 -7.08 -17.12 -4.70
CA ILE A 120 -6.19 -15.97 -4.71
C ILE A 120 -6.87 -14.82 -3.97
N GLY A 121 -6.19 -14.26 -2.96
CA GLY A 121 -6.53 -12.98 -2.34
C GLY A 121 -5.44 -11.97 -2.69
N MET A 122 -5.82 -10.90 -3.39
CA MET A 122 -4.89 -9.87 -3.88
C MET A 122 -5.21 -8.52 -3.27
N GLU A 123 -4.20 -7.93 -2.62
CA GLU A 123 -4.17 -6.54 -2.19
C GLU A 123 -3.06 -5.84 -2.96
N LEU A 124 -3.43 -4.97 -3.87
CA LEU A 124 -2.51 -4.40 -4.86
C LEU A 124 -2.35 -2.89 -4.65
N GLY A 125 -1.64 -2.22 -5.55
CA GLY A 125 -1.46 -0.78 -5.54
C GLY A 125 -2.74 -0.01 -5.87
N SER A 126 -2.71 1.30 -5.62
CA SER A 126 -3.83 2.20 -5.86
C SER A 126 -3.36 3.54 -6.41
N ASN A 127 -4.20 4.15 -7.22
CA ASN A 127 -4.13 5.56 -7.61
C ASN A 127 -5.53 6.19 -7.53
N ALA A 128 -6.27 5.83 -6.46
CA ALA A 128 -7.62 6.33 -6.21
C ALA A 128 -7.61 7.84 -5.92
N PRO A 129 -8.57 8.61 -6.48
CA PRO A 129 -8.67 10.03 -6.19
C PRO A 129 -9.39 10.29 -4.87
N VAL A 130 -9.03 11.39 -4.22
CA VAL A 130 -9.84 12.04 -3.20
C VAL A 130 -10.54 13.23 -3.82
N ILE A 131 -11.85 13.38 -3.57
CA ILE A 131 -12.66 14.48 -4.07
C ILE A 131 -13.03 15.40 -2.91
N VAL A 132 -12.73 16.69 -3.04
CA VAL A 132 -13.04 17.71 -2.03
C VAL A 132 -14.11 18.64 -2.59
N MET A 133 -15.33 18.53 -2.03
CA MET A 133 -16.51 19.28 -2.45
C MET A 133 -16.60 20.64 -1.76
N PRO A 134 -17.41 21.61 -2.28
CA PRO A 134 -17.50 22.97 -1.74
C PRO A 134 -17.98 23.06 -0.28
N ASP A 135 -18.77 22.10 0.16
CA ASP A 135 -19.33 21.99 1.50
C ASP A 135 -18.42 21.26 2.50
N ALA A 136 -17.22 20.88 2.08
CA ALA A 136 -16.26 20.23 2.95
C ALA A 136 -15.81 21.15 4.10
N ALA A 137 -15.66 20.61 5.30
CA ALA A 137 -15.03 21.30 6.41
C ALA A 137 -13.53 21.52 6.08
N LEU A 138 -13.19 22.71 5.60
CA LEU A 138 -11.92 22.99 4.94
C LEU A 138 -10.69 22.61 5.75
N GLU A 139 -10.63 22.98 7.02
CA GLU A 139 -9.46 22.66 7.89
C GLU A 139 -9.32 21.15 8.11
N LEU A 140 -10.43 20.45 8.33
CA LEU A 140 -10.43 19.00 8.48
C LEU A 140 -10.01 18.30 7.17
N ALA A 141 -10.51 18.79 6.04
CA ALA A 141 -10.15 18.27 4.72
C ALA A 141 -8.66 18.44 4.44
N VAL A 142 -8.10 19.63 4.74
CA VAL A 142 -6.66 19.89 4.59
C VAL A 142 -5.83 18.95 5.46
N GLU A 143 -6.13 18.87 6.77
CA GLU A 143 -5.34 18.05 7.70
C GLU A 143 -5.40 16.56 7.34
N ALA A 144 -6.58 16.04 7.00
CA ALA A 144 -6.75 14.64 6.60
C ALA A 144 -5.97 14.32 5.31
N ASN A 145 -6.01 15.23 4.33
CA ASN A 145 -5.33 15.00 3.06
C ASN A 145 -3.81 15.18 3.16
N VAL A 146 -3.30 16.13 3.94
CA VAL A 146 -1.85 16.25 4.20
C VAL A 146 -1.34 14.99 4.90
N ARG A 147 -2.04 14.53 5.94
CA ARG A 147 -1.68 13.29 6.62
C ARG A 147 -1.73 12.08 5.67
N GLY A 148 -2.78 11.95 4.86
CA GLY A 148 -2.92 10.86 3.90
C GLY A 148 -1.88 10.90 2.78
N ALA A 149 -1.39 12.09 2.41
CA ALA A 149 -0.36 12.28 1.40
C ALA A 149 1.05 11.92 1.88
N PHE A 150 1.38 12.20 3.15
CA PHE A 150 2.77 12.12 3.61
C PHE A 150 3.02 11.08 4.71
N TRP A 151 1.98 10.44 5.25
CA TRP A 151 2.14 9.31 6.14
C TRP A 151 2.98 8.21 5.49
N ALA A 152 3.93 7.64 6.24
CA ALA A 152 4.88 6.64 5.77
C ALA A 152 5.67 7.05 4.50
N ALA A 153 5.88 8.36 4.29
CA ALA A 153 6.46 8.93 3.08
C ALA A 153 5.71 8.53 1.80
N GLY A 154 4.38 8.42 1.86
CA GLY A 154 3.54 8.00 0.75
C GLY A 154 3.67 6.53 0.34
N GLN A 155 4.40 5.71 1.11
CA GLN A 155 4.64 4.30 0.80
C GLN A 155 3.51 3.40 1.28
N ASN A 156 2.29 3.69 0.87
CA ASN A 156 1.11 2.91 1.22
C ASN A 156 0.06 2.94 0.09
N CYS A 157 -0.77 1.89 0.02
CA CYS A 157 -1.84 1.76 -0.97
C CYS A 157 -3.02 2.71 -0.74
N LEU A 158 -3.10 3.36 0.44
CA LEU A 158 -4.09 4.37 0.80
C LEU A 158 -3.58 5.80 0.56
N HIS A 159 -2.45 5.94 -0.12
CA HIS A 159 -1.81 7.22 -0.38
C HIS A 159 -2.74 8.19 -1.12
N VAL A 160 -2.81 9.43 -0.63
CA VAL A 160 -3.54 10.52 -1.27
C VAL A 160 -2.68 11.13 -2.37
N GLN A 161 -2.61 10.44 -3.51
CA GLN A 161 -1.81 10.88 -4.66
C GLN A 161 -2.54 11.89 -5.52
N ARG A 162 -3.85 11.70 -5.76
CA ARG A 162 -4.65 12.58 -6.60
C ARG A 162 -5.74 13.25 -5.79
N LEU A 163 -5.69 14.58 -5.70
CA LEU A 163 -6.67 15.43 -5.07
C LEU A 163 -7.45 16.22 -6.12
N LEU A 164 -8.74 15.94 -6.25
CA LEU A 164 -9.67 16.68 -7.07
C LEU A 164 -10.39 17.66 -6.16
N VAL A 165 -10.12 18.96 -6.32
CA VAL A 165 -10.68 20.00 -5.46
C VAL A 165 -11.62 20.88 -6.28
N HIS A 166 -12.84 21.06 -5.78
CA HIS A 166 -13.85 21.88 -6.44
C HIS A 166 -13.40 23.34 -6.52
N ASP A 167 -13.65 23.98 -7.66
CA ASP A 167 -13.19 25.34 -7.99
C ASP A 167 -13.53 26.38 -6.92
N ALA A 168 -14.73 26.33 -6.37
CA ALA A 168 -15.20 27.27 -5.35
C ALA A 168 -14.34 27.34 -4.07
N ILE A 169 -13.57 26.29 -3.77
CA ILE A 169 -12.71 26.20 -2.57
C ILE A 169 -11.26 25.92 -2.92
N TYR A 170 -10.91 25.88 -4.20
CA TYR A 170 -9.57 25.50 -4.65
C TYR A 170 -8.47 26.38 -4.04
N GLU A 171 -8.55 27.70 -4.22
CA GLU A 171 -7.51 28.61 -3.75
C GLU A 171 -7.31 28.54 -2.22
N PRO A 172 -8.36 28.66 -1.38
CA PRO A 172 -8.18 28.55 0.06
C PRO A 172 -7.73 27.16 0.51
N PHE A 173 -8.11 26.08 -0.20
CA PHE A 173 -7.64 24.74 0.09
C PHE A 173 -6.14 24.62 -0.21
N VAL A 174 -5.71 25.00 -1.42
CA VAL A 174 -4.30 24.89 -1.86
C VAL A 174 -3.38 25.69 -0.95
N ALA A 175 -3.76 26.95 -0.64
CA ALA A 175 -2.95 27.78 0.24
C ALA A 175 -2.69 27.12 1.61
N ARG A 176 -3.74 26.55 2.23
CA ARG A 176 -3.60 25.85 3.51
C ARG A 176 -2.86 24.52 3.39
N PHE A 177 -3.13 23.77 2.32
CA PHE A 177 -2.47 22.48 2.07
C PHE A 177 -0.96 22.68 1.93
N ILE A 178 -0.52 23.67 1.15
CA ILE A 178 0.90 24.00 0.99
C ILE A 178 1.53 24.47 2.31
N ALA A 179 0.86 25.37 3.04
CA ALA A 179 1.35 25.85 4.32
C ALA A 179 1.53 24.71 5.33
N ARG A 180 0.56 23.78 5.39
CA ARG A 180 0.61 22.61 6.27
C ARG A 180 1.68 21.59 5.82
N THR A 181 1.85 21.41 4.51
CA THR A 181 2.90 20.56 3.93
C THR A 181 4.30 21.13 4.24
N ALA A 182 4.48 22.44 4.14
CA ALA A 182 5.75 23.09 4.45
C ALA A 182 6.18 22.94 5.92
N ALA A 183 5.24 22.70 6.82
CA ALA A 183 5.51 22.49 8.22
C ALA A 183 5.99 21.06 8.55
N TYR A 184 5.90 20.10 7.60
CA TYR A 184 6.35 18.73 7.82
C TYR A 184 7.87 18.65 8.00
N ARG A 185 8.28 18.03 9.08
CA ARG A 185 9.70 17.77 9.38
C ARG A 185 10.10 16.41 8.83
N VAL A 186 10.97 16.43 7.85
CA VAL A 186 11.56 15.23 7.26
C VAL A 186 12.86 14.92 8.00
N GLY A 187 12.99 13.70 8.55
CA GLY A 187 14.16 13.39 9.36
C GLY A 187 14.29 11.92 9.76
N ASP A 188 15.16 11.67 10.72
CA ASP A 188 15.37 10.34 11.29
C ASP A 188 14.07 9.84 11.96
N LYS A 189 13.71 8.60 11.68
CA LYS A 189 12.55 7.92 12.27
C LYS A 189 12.63 7.70 13.78
N LEU A 190 13.80 7.86 14.38
CA LEU A 190 14.01 7.76 15.82
C LEU A 190 13.91 9.12 16.54
N ASP A 191 13.82 10.21 15.80
CA ASP A 191 13.56 11.54 16.36
C ASP A 191 12.04 11.73 16.49
N GLU A 192 11.56 11.94 17.72
CA GLU A 192 10.14 12.15 18.02
C GLU A 192 9.55 13.41 17.34
N GLN A 193 10.40 14.32 16.90
CA GLN A 193 9.98 15.52 16.16
C GLN A 193 9.83 15.28 14.65
N THR A 194 10.21 14.12 14.14
CA THR A 194 10.09 13.78 12.72
C THR A 194 8.64 13.43 12.37
N ASP A 195 8.06 14.15 11.42
CA ASP A 195 6.73 13.85 10.88
C ASP A 195 6.79 12.81 9.75
N MET A 196 7.87 12.81 8.96
CA MET A 196 8.05 11.91 7.82
C MET A 196 9.49 11.40 7.73
N GLY A 197 9.63 10.08 7.66
CA GLY A 197 10.92 9.40 7.46
C GLY A 197 11.32 9.29 5.99
N CYS A 198 12.29 8.39 5.72
CA CYS A 198 12.82 8.14 4.39
C CYS A 198 12.01 7.10 3.59
N LEU A 199 12.26 7.04 2.29
CA LEU A 199 11.86 5.92 1.43
C LEU A 199 12.67 4.67 1.74
N ILE A 200 12.15 3.50 1.37
CA ILE A 200 12.72 2.19 1.72
C ILE A 200 14.18 2.02 1.24
N ASN A 201 14.55 2.64 0.14
CA ASN A 201 15.90 2.65 -0.39
C ASN A 201 16.08 3.77 -1.43
N GLU A 202 17.33 3.97 -1.86
CA GLU A 202 17.67 5.02 -2.84
C GLU A 202 17.05 4.78 -4.22
N ALA A 203 16.87 3.54 -4.65
CA ALA A 203 16.24 3.23 -5.92
C ALA A 203 14.77 3.68 -5.96
N ALA A 204 14.04 3.51 -4.84
CA ALA A 204 12.68 4.03 -4.71
C ALA A 204 12.66 5.57 -4.75
N ALA A 205 13.62 6.23 -4.07
CA ALA A 205 13.70 7.69 -4.08
C ALA A 205 14.04 8.25 -5.48
N ARG A 206 14.93 7.60 -6.22
CA ARG A 206 15.25 7.94 -7.61
C ARG A 206 14.06 7.74 -8.56
N ARG A 207 13.27 6.68 -8.37
CA ARG A 207 12.06 6.47 -9.15
C ARG A 207 11.04 7.59 -8.94
N VAL A 208 10.83 8.00 -7.69
CA VAL A 208 9.94 9.14 -7.38
C VAL A 208 10.44 10.42 -8.02
N GLU A 209 11.75 10.72 -7.90
CA GLU A 209 12.39 11.87 -8.54
C GLU A 209 12.16 11.87 -10.05
N GLN A 210 12.40 10.72 -10.72
CA GLN A 210 12.21 10.59 -12.16
C GLN A 210 10.75 10.85 -12.59
N MET A 211 9.76 10.34 -11.85
CA MET A 211 8.34 10.59 -12.16
C MET A 211 7.97 12.07 -11.99
N VAL A 212 8.52 12.75 -11.00
CA VAL A 212 8.31 14.19 -10.79
C VAL A 212 8.99 14.98 -11.90
N ASP A 213 10.24 14.67 -12.24
CA ASP A 213 11.00 15.35 -13.31
C ASP A 213 10.30 15.20 -14.67
N GLU A 214 9.78 14.00 -14.98
CA GLU A 214 8.95 13.75 -16.17
C GLU A 214 7.72 14.67 -16.21
N ALA A 215 7.01 14.79 -15.09
CA ALA A 215 5.83 15.64 -15.01
C ALA A 215 6.17 17.13 -15.19
N LEU A 216 7.27 17.60 -14.57
CA LEU A 216 7.74 18.98 -14.70
C LEU A 216 8.19 19.28 -16.15
N ALA A 217 8.91 18.36 -16.78
CA ALA A 217 9.32 18.50 -18.18
C ALA A 217 8.13 18.51 -19.14
N ALA A 218 7.01 17.86 -18.76
CA ALA A 218 5.77 17.86 -19.51
C ALA A 218 4.86 19.09 -19.24
N GLY A 219 5.29 20.02 -18.37
CA GLY A 219 4.59 21.29 -18.11
C GLY A 219 3.78 21.32 -16.80
N ALA A 220 3.96 20.36 -15.90
CA ALA A 220 3.39 20.44 -14.55
C ALA A 220 4.03 21.59 -13.75
N ASN A 221 3.27 22.15 -12.80
CA ASN A 221 3.75 23.19 -11.89
C ASN A 221 4.11 22.57 -10.53
N LEU A 222 5.34 22.83 -10.06
CA LEU A 222 5.76 22.48 -8.72
C LEU A 222 5.32 23.54 -7.73
N LEU A 223 4.48 23.18 -6.76
CA LEU A 223 4.03 24.09 -5.71
C LEU A 223 4.94 24.06 -4.49
N ILE A 224 5.45 22.87 -4.13
CA ILE A 224 6.42 22.70 -3.03
C ILE A 224 7.15 21.35 -3.20
N GLY A 225 8.35 21.23 -2.64
CA GLY A 225 9.13 19.99 -2.57
C GLY A 225 10.02 19.75 -3.77
N GLY A 226 9.94 18.56 -4.39
CA GLY A 226 10.69 18.18 -5.58
C GLY A 226 12.19 17.99 -5.34
N ARG A 227 12.62 17.65 -4.10
CA ARG A 227 14.05 17.54 -3.75
C ARG A 227 14.34 16.20 -3.10
N ARG A 228 15.36 15.51 -3.61
CA ARG A 228 15.88 14.27 -3.05
C ARG A 228 17.21 14.52 -2.33
N ASN A 229 17.40 13.84 -1.20
CA ASN A 229 18.67 13.71 -0.50
C ASN A 229 18.87 12.26 -0.04
N GLY A 230 19.63 11.50 -0.79
CA GLY A 230 19.79 10.07 -0.56
C GLY A 230 18.46 9.34 -0.67
N THR A 231 18.02 8.71 0.43
CA THR A 231 16.72 8.03 0.55
C THR A 231 15.57 8.96 0.96
N PHE A 232 15.84 10.19 1.35
CA PHE A 232 14.82 11.17 1.68
C PHE A 232 14.32 11.87 0.42
N TYR A 233 13.01 12.04 0.34
CA TYR A 233 12.36 12.86 -0.67
C TYR A 233 11.43 13.85 0.02
N ALA A 234 11.52 15.12 -0.31
CA ALA A 234 10.71 16.15 0.33
C ALA A 234 9.21 15.95 0.04
N PRO A 235 8.30 16.26 0.98
CA PRO A 235 6.88 16.33 0.69
C PRO A 235 6.64 17.23 -0.52
N THR A 236 6.02 16.67 -1.57
CA THR A 236 5.96 17.29 -2.89
C THR A 236 4.51 17.42 -3.35
N VAL A 237 4.18 18.62 -3.84
CA VAL A 237 2.86 18.92 -4.38
C VAL A 237 3.01 19.54 -5.76
N LEU A 238 2.30 18.97 -6.72
CA LEU A 238 2.24 19.49 -8.10
C LEU A 238 0.79 19.80 -8.47
N GLU A 239 0.65 20.68 -9.46
CA GLU A 239 -0.61 20.92 -10.16
C GLU A 239 -0.40 20.88 -11.67
N ASN A 240 -1.48 20.84 -12.43
CA ASN A 240 -1.45 20.80 -13.91
C ASN A 240 -0.62 19.64 -14.49
N VAL A 241 -0.53 18.52 -13.79
CA VAL A 241 0.16 17.33 -14.28
C VAL A 241 -0.60 16.77 -15.48
N PRO A 242 0.02 16.68 -16.68
CA PRO A 242 -0.65 16.12 -17.85
C PRO A 242 -1.08 14.66 -17.63
N ALA A 243 -2.27 14.31 -18.11
CA ALA A 243 -2.85 12.97 -17.96
C ALA A 243 -2.01 11.85 -18.62
N ALA A 244 -1.10 12.20 -19.51
CA ALA A 244 -0.21 11.23 -20.16
C ALA A 244 1.00 10.85 -19.30
N CYS A 245 1.36 11.66 -18.29
CA CYS A 245 2.51 11.41 -17.43
C CYS A 245 2.31 10.16 -16.56
N SER A 246 3.41 9.47 -16.27
CA SER A 246 3.43 8.32 -15.36
C SER A 246 2.86 8.69 -13.99
N LEU A 247 3.21 9.86 -13.45
CA LEU A 247 2.72 10.37 -12.17
C LEU A 247 1.19 10.52 -12.08
N ALA A 248 0.50 10.78 -13.21
CA ALA A 248 -0.97 10.87 -13.25
C ALA A 248 -1.64 9.48 -13.34
N ARG A 249 -0.95 8.48 -13.88
CA ARG A 249 -1.53 7.18 -14.27
C ARG A 249 -1.12 6.02 -13.37
N GLU A 250 0.07 6.10 -12.80
CA GLU A 250 0.67 5.03 -12.00
C GLU A 250 0.74 5.42 -10.52
N GLU A 251 0.80 4.43 -9.66
CA GLU A 251 1.06 4.62 -8.24
C GLU A 251 2.50 5.10 -8.02
N VAL A 252 2.66 6.29 -7.44
CA VAL A 252 3.99 6.87 -7.17
C VAL A 252 4.73 6.19 -6.02
N TYR A 253 3.97 5.69 -5.03
CA TYR A 253 4.50 5.06 -3.82
C TYR A 253 5.63 5.87 -3.17
N GLY A 254 5.37 7.16 -3.00
CA GLY A 254 6.28 8.18 -2.51
C GLY A 254 5.53 9.44 -2.10
N PRO A 255 6.19 10.43 -1.45
CA PRO A 255 5.53 11.58 -0.84
C PRO A 255 5.19 12.66 -1.88
N VAL A 256 4.39 12.32 -2.87
CA VAL A 256 4.00 13.20 -3.97
C VAL A 256 2.49 13.22 -4.14
N THR A 257 1.90 14.40 -4.15
CA THR A 257 0.47 14.64 -4.36
C THR A 257 0.24 15.57 -5.55
N ILE A 258 -0.80 15.28 -6.32
CA ILE A 258 -1.22 16.08 -7.47
C ILE A 258 -2.56 16.72 -7.17
N LEU A 259 -2.66 18.03 -7.42
CA LEU A 259 -3.90 18.78 -7.30
C LEU A 259 -4.53 18.98 -8.68
N TYR A 260 -5.81 18.67 -8.76
CA TYR A 260 -6.64 18.94 -9.94
C TYR A 260 -7.84 19.79 -9.54
N ARG A 261 -8.14 20.80 -10.33
CA ARG A 261 -9.32 21.65 -10.19
C ARG A 261 -10.47 21.07 -11.01
N PHE A 262 -11.70 21.09 -10.48
CA PHE A 262 -12.89 20.73 -11.24
C PHE A 262 -14.08 21.61 -10.85
N CYS A 263 -15.06 21.77 -11.76
CA CYS A 263 -16.24 22.61 -11.57
C CYS A 263 -17.53 21.79 -11.43
N THR A 264 -17.59 20.62 -12.07
CA THR A 264 -18.78 19.71 -12.07
C THR A 264 -18.29 18.28 -12.02
N LEU A 265 -19.03 17.42 -11.35
CA LEU A 265 -18.81 15.97 -11.33
C LEU A 265 -19.34 15.34 -12.61
#